data_95fc8c812cbd5e2a3a409e3da700c50f
#
_entry.id   95fc8c812cbd5e2a3a409e3da700c50f
#
_cell.length_a   1.000
_cell.length_b   1.000
_cell.length_c   1.000
_cell.angle_alpha   90.00
_cell.angle_beta   90.00
_cell.angle_gamma   90.00
#
_symmetry.space_group_name_H-M   'P 1'
#
loop_
_entity.id
_entity.type
_entity.pdbx_description
1 polymer ?
#
loop_
_entity_poly.entity_id
_entity_poly.type
_entity_poly.pdbx_seq_one_letter_code
_entity_poly.pdbx_strand_id
1 'polypeptide(L)'
;MSVVTDTFIVFLLCTIVLYYIVPKKIQWVILLLASLVFYGYAGIEYLFLVIATAVVVYLFSLRLQKSLDEQEELAKDADRRTARKIKAAEKAKRKKFLVWALVIVIGVLAAFKAFGFVLDNIKRFIPYDGLQSIPDWNLIAPLGISFYSFMMISYLVDLYNGRISAQKNFFRYLSYVLYFPHVTQGPIARYEEVGYQLWEEHSFNMDTIMRGVWLMLWGFVKKIVIADRIGAFTTEIFGHTFDYHGGIFLAVGIAYSIQIYCDFSGCMDIVRGTSECFGIVLGENFRRPYFSQTLPEFWRRWHLSLGAFFREYVFYPVSTSKLFLKLNVKIRDHLGNVIGKVFAASIPILCVWVLTGLWHGAKWNYIAWGLYHGVLICMSTLFEEPLAKLTKALRIKTDCISWEIFRMLRTFILCVIGRLIFMGQGIRSSIWMIRSMVFDHSRVYNIVDEFSLSGREWRVLIFGCLLLLAVSIAQEIMERRGSTGDVREWLAKQNIVFKWLVMAAGLAFIAICGVYGSGAGASFIYEQF
;
A
#
# COMPACT_ATOMS: atom_id res chain seq x y z
N MET A 1 3.55 0.29 -19.03
CA MET A 1 3.50 -1.19 -19.24
C MET A 1 2.89 -1.80 -17.99
N SER A 2 1.74 -2.48 -18.11
CA SER A 2 1.15 -3.17 -16.96
C SER A 2 1.81 -4.53 -16.75
N VAL A 3 2.00 -4.93 -15.49
CA VAL A 3 2.70 -6.19 -15.14
C VAL A 3 1.92 -7.46 -15.48
N VAL A 4 0.67 -7.35 -15.93
CA VAL A 4 -0.17 -8.48 -16.37
C VAL A 4 -0.22 -8.64 -17.90
N THR A 5 0.55 -7.87 -18.66
CA THR A 5 0.55 -7.92 -20.14
C THR A 5 1.62 -8.85 -20.69
N ASP A 6 1.36 -9.42 -21.86
CA ASP A 6 2.34 -10.23 -22.59
C ASP A 6 3.63 -9.45 -22.86
N THR A 7 3.51 -8.15 -23.17
CA THR A 7 4.65 -7.24 -23.35
C THR A 7 5.55 -7.19 -22.11
N PHE A 8 4.96 -7.18 -20.91
CA PHE A 8 5.73 -7.24 -19.67
C PHE A 8 6.45 -8.57 -19.50
N ILE A 9 5.80 -9.68 -19.84
CA ILE A 9 6.43 -11.02 -19.73
C ILE A 9 7.65 -11.10 -20.65
N VAL A 10 7.52 -10.66 -21.91
CA VAL A 10 8.65 -10.60 -22.86
C VAL A 10 9.75 -9.69 -22.34
N PHE A 11 9.39 -8.48 -21.88
CA PHE A 11 10.33 -7.54 -21.28
C PHE A 11 11.09 -8.15 -20.09
N LEU A 12 10.37 -8.85 -19.19
CA LEU A 12 10.96 -9.50 -18.02
C LEU A 12 11.95 -10.61 -18.44
N LEU A 13 11.55 -11.48 -19.37
CA LEU A 13 12.41 -12.56 -19.84
C LEU A 13 13.70 -12.01 -20.48
N CYS A 14 13.59 -11.01 -21.36
CA CYS A 14 14.76 -10.34 -21.94
C CYS A 14 15.65 -9.73 -20.84
N THR A 15 15.04 -9.08 -19.85
CA THR A 15 15.79 -8.45 -18.75
C THR A 15 16.53 -9.48 -17.90
N ILE A 16 15.88 -10.63 -17.55
CA ILE A 16 16.52 -11.72 -16.80
C ILE A 16 17.72 -12.27 -17.56
N VAL A 17 17.56 -12.56 -18.86
CA VAL A 17 18.64 -13.07 -19.70
C VAL A 17 19.81 -12.08 -19.73
N LEU A 18 19.55 -10.80 -20.02
CA LEU A 18 20.61 -9.76 -20.05
C LEU A 18 21.28 -9.62 -18.68
N TYR A 19 20.51 -9.65 -17.59
CA TYR A 19 21.01 -9.48 -16.22
C TYR A 19 22.02 -10.55 -15.83
N TYR A 20 21.80 -11.81 -16.21
CA TYR A 20 22.69 -12.90 -15.85
C TYR A 20 23.83 -13.17 -16.87
N ILE A 21 23.75 -12.62 -18.09
CA ILE A 21 24.82 -12.70 -19.09
C ILE A 21 25.93 -11.70 -18.81
N VAL A 22 25.58 -10.49 -18.33
CA VAL A 22 26.59 -9.43 -18.09
C VAL A 22 27.46 -9.75 -16.87
N PRO A 23 28.68 -9.17 -16.80
CA PRO A 23 29.48 -9.24 -15.58
C PRO A 23 28.73 -8.73 -14.36
N LYS A 24 28.82 -9.45 -13.23
CA LYS A 24 28.07 -9.17 -12.02
C LYS A 24 28.16 -7.71 -11.54
N LYS A 25 29.33 -7.09 -11.65
CA LYS A 25 29.60 -5.70 -11.27
C LYS A 25 28.71 -4.66 -11.96
N ILE A 26 28.16 -4.99 -13.14
CA ILE A 26 27.30 -4.09 -13.93
C ILE A 26 25.84 -4.54 -14.00
N GLN A 27 25.44 -5.59 -13.28
CA GLN A 27 24.07 -6.08 -13.23
C GLN A 27 23.08 -4.98 -12.85
N TRP A 28 23.42 -4.13 -11.88
CA TRP A 28 22.59 -3.00 -11.47
C TRP A 28 22.33 -1.98 -12.60
N VAL A 29 23.26 -1.86 -13.57
CA VAL A 29 23.09 -0.99 -14.74
C VAL A 29 21.99 -1.55 -15.65
N ILE A 30 21.95 -2.88 -15.83
CA ILE A 30 20.86 -3.53 -16.59
C ILE A 30 19.51 -3.24 -15.93
N LEU A 31 19.42 -3.35 -14.61
CA LEU A 31 18.18 -3.03 -13.87
C LEU A 31 17.80 -1.55 -14.01
N LEU A 32 18.77 -0.64 -13.98
CA LEU A 32 18.50 0.79 -14.21
C LEU A 32 17.99 1.04 -15.63
N LEU A 33 18.66 0.48 -16.65
CA LEU A 33 18.24 0.64 -18.05
C LEU A 33 16.84 0.04 -18.28
N ALA A 34 16.58 -1.15 -17.76
CA ALA A 34 15.26 -1.77 -17.79
C ALA A 34 14.21 -0.88 -17.12
N SER A 35 14.54 -0.27 -15.97
CA SER A 35 13.64 0.64 -15.26
C SER A 35 13.35 1.92 -16.05
N LEU A 36 14.33 2.48 -16.72
CA LEU A 36 14.15 3.64 -17.60
C LEU A 36 13.24 3.30 -18.78
N VAL A 37 13.44 2.12 -19.42
CA VAL A 37 12.58 1.64 -20.51
C VAL A 37 11.16 1.41 -20.02
N PHE A 38 11.00 0.69 -18.88
CA PHE A 38 9.70 0.39 -18.30
C PHE A 38 8.90 1.65 -17.97
N TYR A 39 9.54 2.62 -17.34
CA TYR A 39 8.90 3.87 -16.94
C TYR A 39 8.66 4.80 -18.14
N GLY A 40 9.61 4.86 -19.08
CA GLY A 40 9.48 5.63 -20.33
C GLY A 40 8.32 5.15 -21.21
N TYR A 41 7.94 3.87 -21.12
CA TYR A 41 6.76 3.34 -21.79
C TYR A 41 5.44 3.92 -21.25
N ALA A 42 5.41 4.40 -20.00
CA ALA A 42 4.25 5.07 -19.42
C ALA A 42 4.09 6.54 -19.89
N GLY A 43 5.21 7.18 -20.30
CA GLY A 43 5.27 8.55 -20.78
C GLY A 43 6.65 9.14 -20.53
N ILE A 44 7.27 9.65 -21.57
CA ILE A 44 8.62 10.20 -21.48
C ILE A 44 8.66 11.48 -20.64
N GLU A 45 7.59 12.27 -20.66
CA GLU A 45 7.41 13.49 -19.86
C GLU A 45 7.40 13.16 -18.36
N TYR A 46 6.78 12.04 -17.98
CA TYR A 46 6.75 11.58 -16.59
C TYR A 46 8.10 11.05 -16.12
N LEU A 47 8.87 10.45 -17.05
CA LEU A 47 10.24 10.03 -16.76
C LEU A 47 11.13 11.25 -16.45
N PHE A 48 11.02 12.32 -17.22
CA PHE A 48 11.75 13.56 -16.92
C PHE A 48 11.36 14.16 -15.57
N LEU A 49 10.10 14.16 -15.22
CA LEU A 49 9.62 14.68 -13.92
C LEU A 49 10.21 13.89 -12.74
N VAL A 50 10.18 12.55 -12.80
CA VAL A 50 10.74 11.74 -11.70
C VAL A 50 12.26 11.88 -11.62
N ILE A 51 12.97 11.95 -12.75
CA ILE A 51 14.42 12.19 -12.76
C ILE A 51 14.74 13.57 -12.18
N ALA A 52 14.02 14.62 -12.58
CA ALA A 52 14.22 15.97 -12.05
C ALA A 52 14.01 16.01 -10.53
N THR A 53 12.93 15.37 -10.04
CA THR A 53 12.66 15.26 -8.60
C THR A 53 13.76 14.47 -7.89
N ALA A 54 14.23 13.37 -8.49
CA ALA A 54 15.33 12.55 -7.95
C ALA A 54 16.65 13.33 -7.88
N VAL A 55 16.97 14.15 -8.88
CA VAL A 55 18.15 15.04 -8.85
C VAL A 55 18.07 16.03 -7.68
N VAL A 56 16.92 16.66 -7.48
CA VAL A 56 16.71 17.59 -6.34
C VAL A 56 16.94 16.87 -5.02
N VAL A 57 16.30 15.72 -4.82
CA VAL A 57 16.45 14.94 -3.59
C VAL A 57 17.90 14.47 -3.39
N TYR A 58 18.55 14.02 -4.44
CA TYR A 58 19.97 13.63 -4.42
C TYR A 58 20.89 14.78 -3.97
N LEU A 59 20.73 15.99 -4.54
CA LEU A 59 21.51 17.15 -4.15
C LEU A 59 21.29 17.57 -2.69
N PHE A 60 20.05 17.53 -2.21
CA PHE A 60 19.75 17.75 -0.79
C PHE A 60 20.34 16.65 0.10
N SER A 61 20.32 15.40 -0.34
CA SER A 61 20.89 14.29 0.43
C SER A 61 22.39 14.46 0.66
N LEU A 62 23.13 14.92 -0.36
CA LEU A 62 24.56 15.23 -0.22
C LEU A 62 24.81 16.38 0.78
N ARG A 63 23.91 17.39 0.83
CA ARG A 63 24.01 18.49 1.80
C ARG A 63 23.71 18.01 3.23
N LEU A 64 22.76 17.10 3.39
CA LEU A 64 22.44 16.46 4.65
C LEU A 64 23.63 15.62 5.16
N GLN A 65 24.24 14.81 4.27
CA GLN A 65 25.42 14.00 4.60
C GLN A 65 26.59 14.88 5.01
N LYS A 66 26.90 15.91 4.24
CA LYS A 66 27.98 16.85 4.58
C LYS A 66 27.81 17.44 5.98
N SER A 67 26.59 17.82 6.37
CA SER A 67 26.34 18.33 7.72
C SER A 67 26.44 17.24 8.81
N LEU A 68 26.21 15.95 8.47
CA LEU A 68 26.48 14.84 9.40
C LEU A 68 27.97 14.65 9.61
N ASP A 69 28.74 14.65 8.51
CA ASP A 69 30.20 14.51 8.53
C ASP A 69 30.86 15.68 9.29
N GLU A 70 30.44 16.93 9.01
CA GLU A 70 30.87 18.13 9.74
C GLU A 70 30.57 18.03 11.25
N GLN A 71 29.39 17.51 11.62
CA GLN A 71 29.02 17.31 13.03
C GLN A 71 29.94 16.29 13.72
N GLU A 72 30.25 15.19 13.04
CA GLU A 72 31.11 14.15 13.59
C GLU A 72 32.54 14.65 13.77
N GLU A 73 33.08 15.33 12.76
CA GLU A 73 34.43 15.90 12.78
C GLU A 73 34.58 16.95 13.91
N LEU A 74 33.67 17.94 13.97
CA LEU A 74 33.72 19.00 14.98
C LEU A 74 33.44 18.51 16.40
N ALA A 75 32.74 17.40 16.57
CA ALA A 75 32.43 16.85 17.89
C ALA A 75 33.49 15.86 18.39
N LYS A 76 34.45 15.43 17.56
CA LYS A 76 35.40 14.38 17.85
C LYS A 76 36.30 14.71 19.06
N ASP A 77 36.82 15.93 19.09
CA ASP A 77 37.74 16.38 20.15
C ASP A 77 37.10 17.39 21.14
N ALA A 78 35.77 17.57 21.05
CA ALA A 78 35.04 18.53 21.87
C ALA A 78 34.58 17.93 23.20
N ASP A 79 34.64 18.73 24.27
CA ASP A 79 34.02 18.38 25.53
C ASP A 79 32.48 18.14 25.39
N ARG A 80 31.88 17.41 26.33
CA ARG A 80 30.46 17.00 26.29
C ARG A 80 29.50 18.18 26.10
N ARG A 81 29.79 19.36 26.64
CA ARG A 81 28.95 20.56 26.54
C ARG A 81 29.04 21.17 25.14
N THR A 82 30.25 21.30 24.61
CA THR A 82 30.53 21.81 23.27
C THR A 82 29.99 20.87 22.20
N ALA A 83 30.21 19.55 22.34
CA ALA A 83 29.66 18.54 21.44
C ALA A 83 28.14 18.60 21.37
N ARG A 84 27.42 18.86 22.49
CA ARG A 84 25.96 19.07 22.47
C ARG A 84 25.56 20.34 21.71
N LYS A 85 26.31 21.42 21.81
CA LYS A 85 26.03 22.66 21.05
C LYS A 85 26.25 22.47 19.56
N ILE A 86 27.36 21.82 19.18
CA ILE A 86 27.65 21.47 17.77
C ILE A 86 26.53 20.61 17.21
N LYS A 87 26.15 19.54 17.90
CA LYS A 87 25.05 18.66 17.50
C LYS A 87 23.73 19.41 17.31
N ALA A 88 23.40 20.33 18.20
CA ALA A 88 22.19 21.14 18.09
C ALA A 88 22.23 22.12 16.90
N ALA A 89 23.35 22.77 16.66
CA ALA A 89 23.54 23.69 15.54
C ALA A 89 23.46 22.98 14.18
N GLU A 90 24.23 21.89 14.02
CA GLU A 90 24.20 21.10 12.79
C GLU A 90 22.85 20.43 12.55
N LYS A 91 22.17 19.96 13.60
CA LYS A 91 20.81 19.44 13.48
C LYS A 91 19.82 20.54 13.02
N ALA A 92 19.96 21.76 13.46
CA ALA A 92 19.13 22.91 13.01
C ALA A 92 19.41 23.25 11.53
N LYS A 93 20.67 23.21 11.10
CA LYS A 93 21.10 23.42 9.71
C LYS A 93 20.51 22.31 8.81
N ARG A 94 20.67 21.04 9.18
CA ARG A 94 20.09 19.89 8.45
C ARG A 94 18.57 19.98 8.35
N LYS A 95 17.88 20.43 9.42
CA LYS A 95 16.42 20.59 9.42
C LYS A 95 15.95 21.55 8.32
N LYS A 96 16.66 22.62 8.06
CA LYS A 96 16.32 23.55 6.96
C LYS A 96 16.39 22.85 5.60
N PHE A 97 17.48 22.10 5.33
CA PHE A 97 17.62 21.37 4.08
C PHE A 97 16.54 20.28 3.93
N LEU A 98 16.26 19.53 5.00
CA LEU A 98 15.17 18.54 4.99
C LEU A 98 13.83 19.18 4.66
N VAL A 99 13.47 20.30 5.34
CA VAL A 99 12.19 20.97 5.13
C VAL A 99 12.04 21.42 3.68
N TRP A 100 13.06 22.06 3.10
CA TRP A 100 13.01 22.48 1.70
C TRP A 100 12.88 21.29 0.74
N ALA A 101 13.62 20.22 0.95
CA ALA A 101 13.51 19.02 0.14
C ALA A 101 12.10 18.39 0.24
N LEU A 102 11.55 18.31 1.45
CA LEU A 102 10.19 17.79 1.67
C LEU A 102 9.13 18.70 1.05
N VAL A 103 9.27 20.03 1.14
CA VAL A 103 8.34 20.98 0.51
C VAL A 103 8.31 20.77 -1.00
N ILE A 104 9.46 20.54 -1.64
CA ILE A 104 9.51 20.29 -3.09
C ILE A 104 8.83 18.95 -3.43
N VAL A 105 9.20 17.85 -2.76
CA VAL A 105 8.65 16.52 -3.06
C VAL A 105 7.15 16.46 -2.78
N ILE A 106 6.71 16.97 -1.61
CA ILE A 106 5.29 17.00 -1.25
C ILE A 106 4.52 17.99 -2.13
N GLY A 107 5.15 19.11 -2.51
CA GLY A 107 4.57 20.11 -3.43
C GLY A 107 4.28 19.53 -4.81
N VAL A 108 5.23 18.75 -5.37
CA VAL A 108 5.03 18.03 -6.64
C VAL A 108 3.88 17.03 -6.49
N LEU A 109 3.89 16.21 -5.43
CA LEU A 109 2.83 15.24 -5.18
C LEU A 109 1.45 15.91 -5.04
N ALA A 110 1.37 17.01 -4.29
CA ALA A 110 0.13 17.76 -4.05
C ALA A 110 -0.38 18.44 -5.32
N ALA A 111 0.51 18.97 -6.18
CA ALA A 111 0.13 19.59 -7.44
C ALA A 111 -0.62 18.62 -8.36
N PHE A 112 -0.21 17.34 -8.40
CA PHE A 112 -0.85 16.34 -9.24
C PHE A 112 -2.07 15.66 -8.59
N LYS A 113 -2.09 15.51 -7.26
CA LYS A 113 -3.12 14.70 -6.59
C LYS A 113 -4.15 15.52 -5.78
N ALA A 114 -3.79 16.68 -5.26
CA ALA A 114 -4.64 17.39 -4.30
C ALA A 114 -5.05 18.78 -4.73
N PHE A 115 -4.27 19.45 -5.58
CA PHE A 115 -4.48 20.86 -5.89
C PHE A 115 -5.84 21.12 -6.58
N GLY A 116 -6.25 20.28 -7.54
CA GLY A 116 -7.56 20.38 -8.20
C GLY A 116 -8.70 20.33 -7.18
N PHE A 117 -8.67 19.34 -6.29
CA PHE A 117 -9.67 19.22 -5.22
C PHE A 117 -9.71 20.43 -4.29
N VAL A 118 -8.55 20.97 -3.91
CA VAL A 118 -8.49 22.17 -3.06
C VAL A 118 -9.07 23.36 -3.80
N LEU A 119 -8.70 23.55 -5.07
CA LEU A 119 -9.21 24.63 -5.91
C LEU A 119 -10.74 24.54 -6.08
N ASP A 120 -11.28 23.37 -6.36
CA ASP A 120 -12.73 23.15 -6.53
C ASP A 120 -13.50 23.46 -5.25
N ASN A 121 -12.95 23.05 -4.09
CA ASN A 121 -13.57 23.41 -2.81
C ASN A 121 -13.50 24.91 -2.52
N ILE A 122 -12.37 25.58 -2.82
CA ILE A 122 -12.25 27.04 -2.68
C ILE A 122 -13.27 27.74 -3.56
N LYS A 123 -13.39 27.37 -4.86
CA LYS A 123 -14.39 27.93 -5.78
C LYS A 123 -15.82 27.74 -5.25
N ARG A 124 -16.10 26.58 -4.65
CA ARG A 124 -17.43 26.25 -4.11
C ARG A 124 -17.82 27.07 -2.89
N PHE A 125 -16.85 27.35 -2.00
CA PHE A 125 -17.12 28.05 -0.74
C PHE A 125 -16.93 29.58 -0.81
N ILE A 126 -16.17 30.06 -1.80
CA ILE A 126 -15.89 31.48 -2.00
C ILE A 126 -16.42 31.88 -3.38
N PRO A 127 -17.67 32.40 -3.45
CA PRO A 127 -18.28 32.84 -4.70
C PRO A 127 -17.69 34.20 -5.15
N TYR A 128 -16.44 34.17 -5.61
CA TYR A 128 -15.75 35.35 -6.17
C TYR A 128 -15.46 35.10 -7.66
N ASP A 129 -15.94 35.99 -8.53
CA ASP A 129 -15.86 35.82 -9.99
C ASP A 129 -14.43 35.58 -10.49
N GLY A 130 -13.44 36.25 -9.90
CA GLY A 130 -12.03 36.02 -10.23
C GLY A 130 -11.53 34.63 -9.93
N LEU A 131 -12.09 33.94 -8.94
CA LEU A 131 -11.77 32.53 -8.65
C LEU A 131 -12.48 31.58 -9.60
N GLN A 132 -13.72 31.89 -10.02
CA GLN A 132 -14.48 31.08 -10.96
C GLN A 132 -13.85 31.08 -12.36
N SER A 133 -13.13 32.16 -12.72
CA SER A 133 -12.42 32.26 -14.02
C SER A 133 -11.13 31.43 -14.08
N ILE A 134 -10.61 30.93 -12.97
CA ILE A 134 -9.43 30.06 -12.96
C ILE A 134 -9.80 28.72 -13.62
N PRO A 135 -9.06 28.25 -14.64
CA PRO A 135 -9.32 26.94 -15.27
C PRO A 135 -9.23 25.79 -14.26
N ASP A 136 -9.96 24.72 -14.51
CA ASP A 136 -9.87 23.52 -13.69
C ASP A 136 -8.49 22.90 -13.79
N TRP A 137 -7.97 22.43 -12.65
CA TRP A 137 -6.64 21.84 -12.56
C TRP A 137 -6.71 20.34 -12.84
N ASN A 138 -6.55 19.97 -14.11
CA ASN A 138 -6.72 18.60 -14.60
C ASN A 138 -5.38 17.94 -15.00
N LEU A 139 -4.37 18.01 -14.14
CA LEU A 139 -3.11 17.32 -14.38
C LEU A 139 -3.28 15.80 -14.19
N ILE A 140 -2.88 15.05 -15.22
CA ILE A 140 -2.83 13.58 -15.12
C ILE A 140 -1.64 13.22 -14.22
N ALA A 141 -1.92 12.49 -13.14
CA ALA A 141 -0.88 12.07 -12.22
C ALA A 141 0.06 11.05 -12.87
N PRO A 142 1.38 11.26 -12.81
CA PRO A 142 2.36 10.28 -13.28
C PRO A 142 2.20 8.94 -12.56
N LEU A 143 2.36 7.86 -13.31
CA LEU A 143 2.28 6.52 -12.76
C LEU A 143 3.29 6.34 -11.61
N GLY A 144 2.82 5.87 -10.46
CA GLY A 144 3.66 5.64 -9.28
C GLY A 144 4.12 6.90 -8.53
N ILE A 145 3.59 8.11 -8.83
CA ILE A 145 4.02 9.36 -8.16
C ILE A 145 4.00 9.28 -6.64
N SER A 146 3.00 8.63 -6.07
CA SER A 146 2.91 8.44 -4.61
C SER A 146 4.00 7.52 -4.08
N PHE A 147 4.30 6.42 -4.80
CA PHE A 147 5.27 5.42 -4.37
C PHE A 147 6.69 5.97 -4.36
N TYR A 148 7.16 6.52 -5.49
CA TYR A 148 8.50 7.09 -5.51
C TYR A 148 8.65 8.34 -4.64
N SER A 149 7.59 9.15 -4.46
CA SER A 149 7.62 10.27 -3.51
C SER A 149 7.80 9.79 -2.07
N PHE A 150 7.09 8.73 -1.65
CA PHE A 150 7.25 8.17 -0.31
C PHE A 150 8.64 7.54 -0.10
N MET A 151 9.20 6.90 -1.12
CA MET A 151 10.58 6.40 -1.08
C MET A 151 11.59 7.54 -0.94
N MET A 152 11.43 8.63 -1.68
CA MET A 152 12.28 9.83 -1.56
C MET A 152 12.14 10.51 -0.19
N ILE A 153 10.92 10.62 0.35
CA ILE A 153 10.64 11.18 1.67
C ILE A 153 11.32 10.32 2.75
N SER A 154 11.14 8.99 2.71
CA SER A 154 11.75 8.08 3.68
C SER A 154 13.27 8.17 3.63
N TYR A 155 13.88 8.18 2.45
CA TYR A 155 15.31 8.33 2.25
C TYR A 155 15.85 9.62 2.90
N LEU A 156 15.19 10.77 2.66
CA LEU A 156 15.59 12.06 3.23
C LEU A 156 15.46 12.09 4.76
N VAL A 157 14.38 11.54 5.29
CA VAL A 157 14.13 11.54 6.74
C VAL A 157 15.07 10.57 7.47
N ASP A 158 15.34 9.40 6.89
CA ASP A 158 16.26 8.42 7.47
C ASP A 158 17.70 8.92 7.45
N LEU A 159 18.10 9.60 6.38
CA LEU A 159 19.39 10.28 6.31
C LEU A 159 19.49 11.43 7.34
N TYR A 160 18.47 12.27 7.46
CA TYR A 160 18.42 13.34 8.46
C TYR A 160 18.59 12.80 9.89
N ASN A 161 18.01 11.64 10.17
CA ASN A 161 18.10 10.97 11.47
C ASN A 161 19.43 10.20 11.65
N GLY A 162 20.28 10.10 10.62
CA GLY A 162 21.53 9.36 10.65
C GLY A 162 21.37 7.85 10.66
N ARG A 163 20.23 7.33 10.18
CA ARG A 163 19.98 5.87 10.06
C ARG A 163 20.71 5.27 8.86
N ILE A 164 20.85 6.05 7.81
CA ILE A 164 21.53 5.68 6.56
C ILE A 164 22.54 6.74 6.19
N SER A 165 23.47 6.39 5.30
CA SER A 165 24.38 7.33 4.64
C SER A 165 23.90 7.66 3.23
N ALA A 166 24.20 8.89 2.76
CA ALA A 166 23.81 9.31 1.42
C ALA A 166 24.54 8.49 0.34
N GLN A 167 23.78 8.06 -0.66
CA GLN A 167 24.38 7.43 -1.83
C GLN A 167 25.19 8.46 -2.63
N LYS A 168 26.49 8.20 -2.82
CA LYS A 168 27.41 9.11 -3.53
C LYS A 168 27.29 9.03 -5.04
N ASN A 169 26.72 7.96 -5.60
CA ASN A 169 26.52 7.76 -7.02
C ASN A 169 25.05 8.01 -7.38
N PHE A 170 24.80 9.06 -8.18
CA PHE A 170 23.44 9.43 -8.61
C PHE A 170 22.73 8.30 -9.34
N PHE A 171 23.37 7.56 -10.21
CA PHE A 171 22.75 6.48 -10.97
C PHE A 171 22.35 5.28 -10.09
N ARG A 172 23.12 5.01 -9.04
CA ARG A 172 22.72 4.02 -8.02
C ARG A 172 21.52 4.51 -7.20
N TYR A 173 21.49 5.79 -6.82
CA TYR A 173 20.32 6.37 -6.18
C TYR A 173 19.10 6.31 -7.09
N LEU A 174 19.26 6.67 -8.38
CA LEU A 174 18.20 6.63 -9.37
C LEU A 174 17.70 5.20 -9.61
N SER A 175 18.59 4.18 -9.61
CA SER A 175 18.18 2.78 -9.71
C SER A 175 17.28 2.32 -8.56
N TYR A 176 17.50 2.82 -7.35
CA TYR A 176 16.61 2.59 -6.21
C TYR A 176 15.24 3.24 -6.41
N VAL A 177 15.20 4.50 -6.82
CA VAL A 177 13.95 5.25 -7.01
C VAL A 177 13.09 4.68 -8.13
N LEU A 178 13.72 4.31 -9.25
CA LEU A 178 13.04 3.86 -10.48
C LEU A 178 12.91 2.34 -10.60
N TYR A 179 13.42 1.53 -9.67
CA TYR A 179 13.43 0.07 -9.79
C TYR A 179 12.07 -0.46 -10.27
N PHE A 180 12.03 -0.95 -11.50
CA PHE A 180 10.80 -1.19 -12.24
C PHE A 180 9.78 -2.12 -11.56
N PRO A 181 10.17 -3.14 -10.76
CA PRO A 181 9.18 -3.95 -10.08
C PRO A 181 8.34 -3.16 -9.08
N HIS A 182 8.92 -2.20 -8.35
CA HIS A 182 8.20 -1.52 -7.27
C HIS A 182 7.76 -0.08 -7.56
N VAL A 183 8.29 0.57 -8.61
CA VAL A 183 8.10 2.02 -8.82
C VAL A 183 6.65 2.43 -9.04
N THR A 184 5.84 1.55 -9.64
CA THR A 184 4.45 1.87 -9.97
C THR A 184 3.45 1.44 -8.91
N GLN A 185 3.61 0.27 -8.31
CA GLN A 185 2.62 -0.38 -7.47
C GLN A 185 3.21 -1.31 -6.40
N GLY A 186 4.52 -1.45 -6.32
CA GLY A 186 5.20 -2.38 -5.43
C GLY A 186 5.10 -1.98 -3.94
N PRO A 187 5.70 -2.75 -3.05
CA PRO A 187 5.89 -2.31 -1.67
C PRO A 187 6.65 -0.99 -1.62
N ILE A 188 6.27 -0.07 -0.72
CA ILE A 188 7.02 1.15 -0.47
C ILE A 188 8.34 0.75 0.21
N ALA A 189 9.34 0.48 -0.62
CA ALA A 189 10.62 -0.06 -0.18
C ALA A 189 11.48 1.03 0.47
N ARG A 190 12.15 0.70 1.57
CA ARG A 190 13.14 1.59 2.18
C ARG A 190 14.49 1.41 1.54
N TYR A 191 15.26 2.49 1.54
CA TYR A 191 16.61 2.47 1.00
C TYR A 191 17.52 1.46 1.72
N GLU A 192 17.40 1.35 3.05
CA GLU A 192 18.16 0.39 3.85
C GLU A 192 17.81 -1.08 3.55
N GLU A 193 16.59 -1.35 3.06
CA GLU A 193 16.12 -2.71 2.77
C GLU A 193 16.50 -3.16 1.36
N VAL A 194 16.38 -2.28 0.37
CA VAL A 194 16.47 -2.65 -1.05
C VAL A 194 17.70 -2.03 -1.73
N GLY A 195 18.14 -0.84 -1.30
CA GLY A 195 19.24 -0.14 -1.97
C GLY A 195 20.50 -0.99 -2.12
N TYR A 196 20.93 -1.64 -1.05
CA TYR A 196 22.15 -2.46 -1.07
C TYR A 196 21.99 -3.69 -1.95
N GLN A 197 20.86 -4.37 -1.91
CA GLN A 197 20.57 -5.54 -2.73
C GLN A 197 20.68 -5.25 -4.25
N LEU A 198 20.30 -4.02 -4.68
CA LEU A 198 20.39 -3.64 -6.10
C LEU A 198 21.82 -3.62 -6.65
N TRP A 199 22.82 -3.43 -5.77
CA TRP A 199 24.22 -3.28 -6.18
C TRP A 199 25.11 -4.46 -5.79
N GLU A 200 24.56 -5.41 -5.05
CA GLU A 200 25.23 -6.68 -4.77
C GLU A 200 25.35 -7.52 -6.03
N GLU A 201 26.33 -8.41 -6.03
CA GLU A 201 26.58 -9.33 -7.13
C GLU A 201 25.70 -10.57 -6.97
N HIS A 202 24.82 -10.82 -7.93
CA HIS A 202 23.91 -11.97 -7.90
C HIS A 202 24.37 -13.05 -8.89
N SER A 203 24.44 -14.30 -8.39
CA SER A 203 24.70 -15.46 -9.23
C SER A 203 23.37 -16.05 -9.73
N PHE A 204 23.38 -16.56 -10.95
CA PHE A 204 22.24 -17.32 -11.46
C PHE A 204 21.92 -18.52 -10.53
N ASN A 205 20.69 -18.60 -10.07
CA ASN A 205 20.20 -19.68 -9.22
C ASN A 205 18.78 -20.05 -9.65
N MET A 206 18.63 -21.25 -10.18
CA MET A 206 17.33 -21.73 -10.68
C MET A 206 16.29 -21.86 -9.57
N ASP A 207 16.66 -22.25 -8.35
CA ASP A 207 15.70 -22.36 -7.24
C ASP A 207 15.14 -20.99 -6.85
N THR A 208 15.96 -19.93 -6.88
CA THR A 208 15.53 -18.55 -6.62
C THR A 208 14.56 -18.08 -7.71
N ILE A 209 14.89 -18.33 -8.98
CA ILE A 209 14.01 -18.00 -10.12
C ILE A 209 12.69 -18.76 -10.01
N MET A 210 12.72 -20.05 -9.74
CA MET A 210 11.50 -20.86 -9.58
C MET A 210 10.62 -20.34 -8.43
N ARG A 211 11.20 -19.94 -7.31
CA ARG A 211 10.45 -19.33 -6.19
C ARG A 211 9.77 -18.05 -6.62
N GLY A 212 10.46 -17.19 -7.36
CA GLY A 212 9.89 -15.96 -7.94
C GLY A 212 8.75 -16.26 -8.91
N VAL A 213 8.94 -17.25 -9.81
CA VAL A 213 7.90 -17.66 -10.78
C VAL A 213 6.66 -18.22 -10.07
N TRP A 214 6.81 -19.06 -9.04
CA TRP A 214 5.65 -19.56 -8.27
C TRP A 214 4.86 -18.41 -7.60
N LEU A 215 5.56 -17.39 -7.10
CA LEU A 215 4.90 -16.24 -6.51
C LEU A 215 4.16 -15.41 -7.57
N MET A 216 4.77 -15.22 -8.75
CA MET A 216 4.09 -14.56 -9.87
C MET A 216 2.85 -15.34 -10.32
N LEU A 217 2.94 -16.67 -10.48
CA LEU A 217 1.80 -17.51 -10.85
C LEU A 217 0.66 -17.37 -9.83
N TRP A 218 0.97 -17.39 -8.53
CA TRP A 218 -0.01 -17.16 -7.49
C TRP A 218 -0.65 -15.77 -7.58
N GLY A 219 0.15 -14.75 -7.89
CA GLY A 219 -0.33 -13.40 -8.16
C GLY A 219 -1.27 -13.34 -9.36
N PHE A 220 -0.93 -14.00 -10.47
CA PHE A 220 -1.80 -14.10 -11.65
C PHE A 220 -3.11 -14.82 -11.35
N VAL A 221 -3.09 -15.94 -10.60
CA VAL A 221 -4.34 -16.61 -10.19
C VAL A 221 -5.24 -15.65 -9.42
N LYS A 222 -4.72 -14.91 -8.46
CA LYS A 222 -5.49 -13.92 -7.71
C LYS A 222 -6.07 -12.82 -8.62
N LYS A 223 -5.25 -12.25 -9.49
CA LYS A 223 -5.65 -11.14 -10.37
C LYS A 223 -6.63 -11.59 -11.45
N ILE A 224 -6.18 -12.42 -12.39
CA ILE A 224 -6.95 -12.67 -13.62
C ILE A 224 -7.96 -13.81 -13.51
N VAL A 225 -7.86 -14.69 -12.49
CA VAL A 225 -8.87 -15.73 -12.29
C VAL A 225 -9.95 -15.30 -11.31
N ILE A 226 -9.60 -14.58 -10.23
CA ILE A 226 -10.55 -14.22 -9.18
C ILE A 226 -10.99 -12.76 -9.32
N ALA A 227 -10.05 -11.80 -9.21
CA ALA A 227 -10.38 -10.38 -9.10
C ALA A 227 -11.09 -9.84 -10.33
N ASP A 228 -10.58 -10.10 -11.53
CA ASP A 228 -11.15 -9.58 -12.78
C ASP A 228 -12.52 -10.19 -13.09
N ARG A 229 -12.77 -11.43 -12.66
CA ARG A 229 -14.08 -12.07 -12.79
C ARG A 229 -15.15 -11.44 -11.89
N ILE A 230 -14.78 -10.98 -10.71
CA ILE A 230 -15.67 -10.23 -9.80
C ILE A 230 -15.87 -8.80 -10.29
N GLY A 231 -14.90 -8.25 -11.03
CA GLY A 231 -14.83 -6.84 -11.41
C GLY A 231 -16.04 -6.33 -12.17
N ALA A 232 -16.62 -7.11 -13.08
CA ALA A 232 -17.80 -6.71 -13.85
C ALA A 232 -19.00 -6.40 -12.94
N PHE A 233 -19.30 -7.30 -11.98
CA PHE A 233 -20.38 -7.14 -11.01
C PHE A 233 -20.20 -5.89 -10.14
N THR A 234 -18.99 -5.69 -9.59
CA THR A 234 -18.73 -4.57 -8.70
C THR A 234 -18.75 -3.23 -9.44
N THR A 235 -18.22 -3.19 -10.66
CA THR A 235 -18.21 -1.98 -11.49
C THR A 235 -19.63 -1.57 -11.87
N GLU A 236 -20.49 -2.51 -12.23
CA GLU A 236 -21.89 -2.25 -12.56
C GLU A 236 -22.62 -1.60 -11.38
N ILE A 237 -22.59 -2.23 -10.21
CA ILE A 237 -23.36 -1.75 -9.05
C ILE A 237 -22.81 -0.43 -8.50
N PHE A 238 -21.50 -0.26 -8.45
CA PHE A 238 -20.93 1.01 -8.00
C PHE A 238 -21.09 2.13 -9.04
N GLY A 239 -21.13 1.79 -10.33
CA GLY A 239 -21.39 2.73 -11.42
C GLY A 239 -22.81 3.29 -11.40
N HIS A 240 -23.79 2.45 -11.04
CA HIS A 240 -25.23 2.74 -11.07
C HIS A 240 -25.84 2.68 -9.65
N THR A 241 -25.12 3.19 -8.65
CA THR A 241 -25.45 3.04 -7.23
C THR A 241 -26.90 3.41 -6.87
N PHE A 242 -27.51 4.40 -7.53
CA PHE A 242 -28.86 4.86 -7.19
C PHE A 242 -29.98 4.01 -7.80
N ASP A 243 -29.66 3.09 -8.71
CA ASP A 243 -30.60 2.17 -9.35
C ASP A 243 -30.79 0.90 -8.53
N TYR A 244 -29.89 0.66 -7.56
CA TYR A 244 -29.89 -0.51 -6.69
C TYR A 244 -30.36 -0.21 -5.27
N HIS A 245 -30.92 -1.22 -4.59
CA HIS A 245 -31.53 -1.11 -3.27
C HIS A 245 -31.21 -2.32 -2.37
N GLY A 246 -31.20 -2.13 -1.07
CA GLY A 246 -31.23 -3.20 -0.09
C GLY A 246 -29.98 -4.07 0.01
N GLY A 247 -30.20 -5.37 0.13
CA GLY A 247 -29.16 -6.36 0.43
C GLY A 247 -28.07 -6.52 -0.63
N ILE A 248 -28.29 -6.04 -1.85
CA ILE A 248 -27.28 -6.08 -2.92
C ILE A 248 -26.00 -5.34 -2.51
N PHE A 249 -26.10 -4.28 -1.69
CA PHE A 249 -24.94 -3.53 -1.22
C PHE A 249 -24.06 -4.32 -0.24
N LEU A 250 -24.67 -5.24 0.53
CA LEU A 250 -23.86 -6.18 1.32
C LEU A 250 -23.13 -7.16 0.40
N ALA A 251 -23.81 -7.70 -0.60
CA ALA A 251 -23.23 -8.64 -1.55
C ALA A 251 -22.08 -8.01 -2.34
N VAL A 252 -22.27 -6.80 -2.90
CA VAL A 252 -21.21 -6.10 -3.64
C VAL A 252 -20.06 -5.69 -2.73
N GLY A 253 -20.31 -5.31 -1.48
CA GLY A 253 -19.28 -4.98 -0.51
C GLY A 253 -18.41 -6.20 -0.14
N ILE A 254 -19.01 -7.39 -0.01
CA ILE A 254 -18.30 -8.66 0.19
C ILE A 254 -17.50 -9.01 -1.07
N ALA A 255 -18.13 -8.98 -2.23
CA ALA A 255 -17.49 -9.26 -3.51
C ALA A 255 -16.29 -8.34 -3.77
N TYR A 256 -16.47 -7.03 -3.56
CA TYR A 256 -15.40 -6.05 -3.69
C TYR A 256 -14.27 -6.27 -2.66
N SER A 257 -14.58 -6.72 -1.45
CA SER A 257 -13.54 -7.05 -0.47
C SER A 257 -12.65 -8.20 -0.95
N ILE A 258 -13.22 -9.22 -1.58
CA ILE A 258 -12.47 -10.32 -2.20
C ILE A 258 -11.70 -9.81 -3.41
N GLN A 259 -12.36 -9.04 -4.29
CA GLN A 259 -11.77 -8.48 -5.49
C GLN A 259 -10.53 -7.64 -5.17
N ILE A 260 -10.65 -6.63 -4.32
CA ILE A 260 -9.53 -5.71 -4.03
C ILE A 260 -8.38 -6.41 -3.31
N TYR A 261 -8.68 -7.43 -2.49
CA TYR A 261 -7.63 -8.25 -1.89
C TYR A 261 -6.88 -9.05 -2.94
N CYS A 262 -7.60 -9.72 -3.84
CA CYS A 262 -6.99 -10.52 -4.91
C CYS A 262 -6.26 -9.65 -5.92
N ASP A 263 -6.84 -8.52 -6.32
CA ASP A 263 -6.24 -7.56 -7.23
C ASP A 263 -4.92 -7.00 -6.67
N PHE A 264 -4.97 -6.42 -5.49
CA PHE A 264 -3.81 -5.74 -4.92
C PHE A 264 -2.75 -6.71 -4.38
N SER A 265 -3.14 -7.76 -3.64
CA SER A 265 -2.16 -8.77 -3.19
C SER A 265 -1.60 -9.58 -4.37
N GLY A 266 -2.39 -9.78 -5.43
CA GLY A 266 -1.92 -10.41 -6.67
C GLY A 266 -0.85 -9.59 -7.35
N CYS A 267 -1.06 -8.28 -7.49
CA CYS A 267 -0.06 -7.34 -7.99
C CYS A 267 1.23 -7.40 -7.15
N MET A 268 1.10 -7.35 -5.82
CA MET A 268 2.27 -7.43 -4.92
C MET A 268 3.05 -8.72 -5.11
N ASP A 269 2.36 -9.85 -5.30
CA ASP A 269 3.03 -11.13 -5.50
C ASP A 269 3.73 -11.20 -6.87
N ILE A 270 3.13 -10.64 -7.94
CA ILE A 270 3.79 -10.54 -9.25
C ILE A 270 5.06 -9.68 -9.14
N VAL A 271 4.97 -8.51 -8.52
CA VAL A 271 6.09 -7.58 -8.33
C VAL A 271 7.20 -8.19 -7.49
N ARG A 272 6.87 -8.83 -6.36
CA ARG A 272 7.83 -9.51 -5.50
C ARG A 272 8.48 -10.68 -6.19
N GLY A 273 7.69 -11.52 -6.87
CA GLY A 273 8.21 -12.64 -7.66
C GLY A 273 9.13 -12.21 -8.79
N THR A 274 8.78 -11.12 -9.49
CA THR A 274 9.65 -10.49 -10.50
C THR A 274 10.99 -10.08 -9.89
N SER A 275 10.96 -9.44 -8.73
CA SER A 275 12.18 -8.99 -8.03
C SER A 275 13.02 -10.17 -7.53
N GLU A 276 12.39 -11.23 -7.00
CA GLU A 276 13.08 -12.46 -6.58
C GLU A 276 13.82 -13.13 -7.74
N CYS A 277 13.33 -13.03 -8.99
CA CYS A 277 14.04 -13.55 -10.15
C CYS A 277 15.42 -12.92 -10.37
N PHE A 278 15.67 -11.74 -9.83
CA PHE A 278 16.98 -11.06 -9.85
C PHE A 278 17.78 -11.27 -8.55
N GLY A 279 17.27 -12.05 -7.61
CA GLY A 279 17.89 -12.23 -6.29
C GLY A 279 17.56 -11.12 -5.29
N ILE A 280 16.67 -10.19 -5.61
CA ILE A 280 16.30 -9.04 -4.79
C ILE A 280 14.98 -9.32 -4.09
N VAL A 281 14.98 -9.27 -2.76
CA VAL A 281 13.81 -9.58 -1.91
C VAL A 281 13.10 -8.31 -1.50
N LEU A 282 11.85 -8.16 -1.94
CA LEU A 282 10.95 -7.09 -1.50
C LEU A 282 10.09 -7.54 -0.32
N GLY A 283 9.79 -6.61 0.59
CA GLY A 283 8.96 -6.88 1.77
C GLY A 283 7.54 -7.32 1.43
N GLU A 284 6.92 -8.06 2.35
CA GLU A 284 5.51 -8.44 2.23
C GLU A 284 4.59 -7.24 2.45
N ASN A 285 3.47 -7.22 1.71
CA ASN A 285 2.46 -6.18 1.86
C ASN A 285 1.13 -6.70 2.41
N PHE A 286 0.92 -8.01 2.43
CA PHE A 286 -0.30 -8.65 2.92
C PHE A 286 0.01 -9.91 3.73
N ARG A 287 -0.63 -10.05 4.91
CA ARG A 287 -0.55 -11.23 5.77
C ARG A 287 -1.95 -11.71 6.15
N ARG A 288 -2.69 -12.27 5.19
CA ARG A 288 -4.03 -12.84 5.41
C ARG A 288 -4.96 -11.92 6.24
N PRO A 289 -5.25 -10.69 5.77
CA PRO A 289 -5.91 -9.66 6.58
C PRO A 289 -7.31 -10.05 7.06
N TYR A 290 -8.01 -10.93 6.35
CA TYR A 290 -9.37 -11.34 6.74
C TYR A 290 -9.42 -12.36 7.88
N PHE A 291 -8.29 -12.85 8.36
CA PHE A 291 -8.19 -13.61 9.61
C PHE A 291 -8.04 -12.72 10.86
N SER A 292 -8.08 -11.41 10.69
CA SER A 292 -7.92 -10.46 11.79
C SER A 292 -9.15 -10.39 12.68
N GLN A 293 -8.93 -10.42 13.98
CA GLN A 293 -9.98 -10.35 14.99
C GLN A 293 -10.33 -8.91 15.41
N THR A 294 -9.50 -7.93 15.04
CA THR A 294 -9.69 -6.50 15.33
C THR A 294 -9.30 -5.62 14.15
N LEU A 295 -9.87 -4.40 14.06
CA LEU A 295 -9.47 -3.44 13.02
C LEU A 295 -8.00 -3.03 13.09
N PRO A 296 -7.41 -2.75 14.27
CA PRO A 296 -5.96 -2.51 14.34
C PRO A 296 -5.12 -3.68 13.83
N GLU A 297 -5.54 -4.92 14.07
CA GLU A 297 -4.87 -6.11 13.53
C GLU A 297 -5.05 -6.20 12.01
N PHE A 298 -6.27 -5.96 11.49
CA PHE A 298 -6.51 -5.93 10.04
C PHE A 298 -5.53 -5.00 9.33
N TRP A 299 -5.36 -3.78 9.81
CA TRP A 299 -4.47 -2.78 9.22
C TRP A 299 -2.98 -3.08 9.45
N ARG A 300 -2.62 -3.91 10.42
CA ARG A 300 -1.26 -4.48 10.55
C ARG A 300 -1.00 -5.66 9.61
N ARG A 301 -2.04 -6.18 8.92
CA ARG A 301 -1.96 -7.28 7.95
C ARG A 301 -2.29 -6.84 6.52
N TRP A 302 -2.83 -5.63 6.35
CA TRP A 302 -3.21 -5.01 5.08
C TRP A 302 -2.27 -3.87 4.72
N HIS A 303 -1.67 -3.91 3.52
CA HIS A 303 -0.78 -2.85 2.99
C HIS A 303 0.31 -2.43 3.99
N LEU A 304 1.12 -3.41 4.41
CA LEU A 304 2.09 -3.27 5.50
C LEU A 304 3.07 -2.12 5.28
N SER A 305 3.58 -1.96 4.04
CA SER A 305 4.58 -0.92 3.73
C SER A 305 4.01 0.50 3.88
N LEU A 306 2.74 0.72 3.49
CA LEU A 306 2.05 2.01 3.71
C LEU A 306 1.83 2.27 5.21
N GLY A 307 1.37 1.25 5.93
CA GLY A 307 1.19 1.33 7.39
C GLY A 307 2.49 1.64 8.13
N ALA A 308 3.59 1.00 7.72
CA ALA A 308 4.92 1.27 8.25
C ALA A 308 5.39 2.70 7.92
N PHE A 309 5.19 3.16 6.68
CA PHE A 309 5.53 4.52 6.28
C PHE A 309 4.81 5.56 7.14
N PHE A 310 3.48 5.51 7.23
CA PHE A 310 2.72 6.48 8.01
C PHE A 310 3.03 6.41 9.51
N ARG A 311 3.28 5.23 10.05
CA ARG A 311 3.68 5.07 11.46
C ARG A 311 5.00 5.79 11.74
N GLU A 312 6.02 5.65 10.88
CA GLU A 312 7.35 6.18 11.14
C GLU A 312 7.51 7.64 10.75
N TYR A 313 6.89 8.03 9.64
CA TYR A 313 7.11 9.38 9.10
C TYR A 313 5.98 10.36 9.41
N VAL A 314 4.86 9.89 9.98
CA VAL A 314 3.74 10.75 10.40
C VAL A 314 3.37 10.54 11.87
N PHE A 315 3.00 9.32 12.27
CA PHE A 315 2.52 9.06 13.64
C PHE A 315 3.56 9.43 14.71
N TYR A 316 4.78 8.89 14.62
CA TYR A 316 5.81 9.20 15.60
C TYR A 316 6.25 10.67 15.60
N PRO A 317 6.51 11.33 14.46
CA PRO A 317 6.81 12.77 14.45
C PRO A 317 5.69 13.63 15.04
N VAL A 318 4.43 13.34 14.76
CA VAL A 318 3.28 14.06 15.34
C VAL A 318 3.24 13.85 16.86
N SER A 319 3.22 12.58 17.32
CA SER A 319 3.07 12.22 18.73
C SER A 319 4.23 12.73 19.62
N THR A 320 5.43 12.89 19.06
CA THR A 320 6.61 13.36 19.77
C THR A 320 6.92 14.84 19.55
N SER A 321 6.12 15.55 18.74
CA SER A 321 6.35 16.97 18.46
C SER A 321 6.17 17.85 19.71
N LYS A 322 7.03 18.86 19.87
CA LYS A 322 6.93 19.80 21.00
C LYS A 322 5.58 20.49 21.09
N LEU A 323 4.98 20.81 19.93
CA LEU A 323 3.67 21.45 19.87
C LEU A 323 2.59 20.51 20.42
N PHE A 324 2.57 19.27 19.95
CA PHE A 324 1.59 18.26 20.38
C PHE A 324 1.73 17.94 21.88
N LEU A 325 2.96 17.77 22.37
CA LEU A 325 3.20 17.50 23.79
C LEU A 325 2.73 18.67 24.68
N LYS A 326 3.01 19.92 24.28
CA LYS A 326 2.52 21.10 25.01
C LYS A 326 0.99 21.17 24.99
N LEU A 327 0.36 20.90 23.84
CA LEU A 327 -1.10 20.90 23.69
C LEU A 327 -1.73 19.79 24.57
N ASN A 328 -1.14 18.61 24.58
CA ASN A 328 -1.61 17.50 25.42
C ASN A 328 -1.53 17.83 26.92
N VAL A 329 -0.44 18.45 27.38
CA VAL A 329 -0.32 18.93 28.78
C VAL A 329 -1.43 19.94 29.07
N LYS A 330 -1.62 20.95 28.20
CA LYS A 330 -2.68 21.96 28.37
C LYS A 330 -4.08 21.36 28.42
N ILE A 331 -4.38 20.38 27.57
CA ILE A 331 -5.68 19.68 27.57
C ILE A 331 -5.86 18.89 28.86
N ARG A 332 -4.84 18.17 29.30
CA ARG A 332 -4.87 17.41 30.55
C ARG A 332 -5.12 18.30 31.76
N ASP A 333 -4.45 19.46 31.81
CA ASP A 333 -4.55 20.40 32.93
C ASP A 333 -5.94 21.08 32.98
N HIS A 334 -6.61 21.34 31.83
CA HIS A 334 -7.91 21.98 31.78
C HIS A 334 -9.10 21.01 31.78
N LEU A 335 -8.97 19.84 31.12
CA LEU A 335 -10.07 18.88 30.90
C LEU A 335 -9.86 17.54 31.63
N GLY A 336 -8.79 17.43 32.38
CA GLY A 336 -8.47 16.26 33.20
C GLY A 336 -7.69 15.17 32.49
N ASN A 337 -7.15 14.26 33.30
CA ASN A 337 -6.22 13.20 32.84
C ASN A 337 -6.86 12.22 31.84
N VAL A 338 -8.17 11.93 31.98
CA VAL A 338 -8.86 10.97 31.08
C VAL A 338 -8.92 11.56 29.67
N ILE A 339 -9.40 12.80 29.52
CA ILE A 339 -9.50 13.46 28.22
C ILE A 339 -8.10 13.68 27.61
N GLY A 340 -7.11 14.04 28.42
CA GLY A 340 -5.72 14.16 27.96
C GLY A 340 -5.15 12.85 27.40
N LYS A 341 -5.44 11.70 28.04
CA LYS A 341 -5.04 10.38 27.54
C LYS A 341 -5.74 10.04 26.21
N VAL A 342 -7.05 10.29 26.12
CA VAL A 342 -7.84 10.08 24.90
C VAL A 342 -7.28 10.93 23.77
N PHE A 343 -7.04 12.22 24.00
CA PHE A 343 -6.46 13.13 23.02
C PHE A 343 -5.09 12.63 22.53
N ALA A 344 -4.20 12.26 23.46
CA ALA A 344 -2.86 11.79 23.15
C ALA A 344 -2.87 10.52 22.28
N ALA A 345 -3.80 9.61 22.52
CA ALA A 345 -3.93 8.38 21.74
C ALA A 345 -4.59 8.61 20.37
N SER A 346 -5.61 9.46 20.30
CA SER A 346 -6.49 9.56 19.13
C SER A 346 -5.98 10.51 18.05
N ILE A 347 -5.42 11.67 18.40
CA ILE A 347 -5.06 12.68 17.39
C ILE A 347 -3.99 12.20 16.41
N PRO A 348 -2.87 11.58 16.83
CA PRO A 348 -1.89 11.06 15.87
C PRO A 348 -2.48 9.97 14.95
N ILE A 349 -3.39 9.13 15.47
CA ILE A 349 -4.09 8.12 14.68
C ILE A 349 -4.99 8.80 13.64
N LEU A 350 -5.82 9.76 14.04
CA LEU A 350 -6.71 10.48 13.12
C LEU A 350 -5.93 11.24 12.05
N CYS A 351 -4.80 11.87 12.40
CA CYS A 351 -3.91 12.50 11.41
C CYS A 351 -3.44 11.50 10.36
N VAL A 352 -2.98 10.33 10.77
CA VAL A 352 -2.57 9.26 9.85
C VAL A 352 -3.73 8.84 8.95
N TRP A 353 -4.92 8.64 9.51
CA TRP A 353 -6.06 8.15 8.74
C TRP A 353 -6.64 9.18 7.76
N VAL A 354 -6.64 10.45 8.12
CA VAL A 354 -7.00 11.55 7.17
C VAL A 354 -6.00 11.60 6.02
N LEU A 355 -4.70 11.52 6.32
CA LEU A 355 -3.66 11.49 5.28
C LEU A 355 -3.73 10.23 4.43
N THR A 356 -4.07 9.08 5.01
CA THR A 356 -4.30 7.83 4.26
C THR A 356 -5.48 7.98 3.30
N GLY A 357 -6.57 8.61 3.72
CA GLY A 357 -7.69 8.92 2.84
C GLY A 357 -7.31 9.84 1.69
N LEU A 358 -6.64 10.96 1.97
CA LEU A 358 -6.14 11.90 0.96
C LEU A 358 -5.13 11.27 -0.01
N TRP A 359 -4.35 10.30 0.44
CA TRP A 359 -3.39 9.58 -0.39
C TRP A 359 -4.09 8.72 -1.46
N HIS A 360 -5.21 8.09 -1.14
CA HIS A 360 -6.03 7.33 -2.10
C HIS A 360 -6.65 8.23 -3.18
N GLY A 361 -6.85 9.51 -2.89
CA GLY A 361 -7.37 10.50 -3.83
C GLY A 361 -8.00 11.67 -3.07
N ALA A 362 -7.89 12.84 -3.65
CA ALA A 362 -8.47 14.03 -3.06
C ALA A 362 -9.99 14.10 -3.35
N LYS A 363 -10.76 13.29 -2.62
CA LYS A 363 -12.23 13.24 -2.67
C LYS A 363 -12.79 13.08 -1.25
N TRP A 364 -13.97 13.62 -1.00
CA TRP A 364 -14.60 13.60 0.32
C TRP A 364 -14.94 12.19 0.83
N ASN A 365 -15.29 11.26 -0.05
CA ASN A 365 -15.54 9.87 0.32
C ASN A 365 -14.28 9.16 0.84
N TYR A 366 -13.10 9.46 0.30
CA TYR A 366 -11.83 8.92 0.82
C TYR A 366 -11.45 9.50 2.17
N ILE A 367 -11.69 10.80 2.39
CA ILE A 367 -11.50 11.43 3.70
C ILE A 367 -12.47 10.81 4.72
N ALA A 368 -13.74 10.63 4.34
CA ALA A 368 -14.75 10.00 5.19
C ALA A 368 -14.38 8.54 5.52
N TRP A 369 -13.86 7.78 4.55
CA TRP A 369 -13.34 6.44 4.75
C TRP A 369 -12.16 6.40 5.72
N GLY A 370 -11.22 7.32 5.57
CA GLY A 370 -10.10 7.45 6.50
C GLY A 370 -10.59 7.77 7.93
N LEU A 371 -11.47 8.75 8.07
CA LEU A 371 -12.07 9.10 9.37
C LEU A 371 -12.85 7.93 9.98
N TYR A 372 -13.63 7.19 9.19
CA TYR A 372 -14.36 6.01 9.63
C TYR A 372 -13.41 5.00 10.31
N HIS A 373 -12.33 4.62 9.62
CA HIS A 373 -11.36 3.69 10.19
C HIS A 373 -10.58 4.27 11.36
N GLY A 374 -10.16 5.53 11.28
CA GLY A 374 -9.46 6.21 12.35
C GLY A 374 -10.28 6.29 13.64
N VAL A 375 -11.55 6.66 13.54
CA VAL A 375 -12.49 6.71 14.69
C VAL A 375 -12.71 5.33 15.28
N LEU A 376 -12.98 4.32 14.46
CA LEU A 376 -13.19 2.94 14.96
C LEU A 376 -11.94 2.38 15.65
N ILE A 377 -10.74 2.69 15.16
CA ILE A 377 -9.48 2.29 15.81
C ILE A 377 -9.32 3.00 17.16
N CYS A 378 -9.57 4.30 17.22
CA CYS A 378 -9.56 5.04 18.49
C CYS A 378 -10.58 4.47 19.48
N MET A 379 -11.81 4.22 19.03
CA MET A 379 -12.85 3.60 19.85
C MET A 379 -12.44 2.21 20.33
N SER A 380 -11.87 1.37 19.46
CA SER A 380 -11.42 0.03 19.85
C SER A 380 -10.40 0.05 20.99
N THR A 381 -9.49 1.03 20.97
CA THR A 381 -8.48 1.21 22.03
C THR A 381 -9.09 1.76 23.31
N LEU A 382 -10.03 2.72 23.21
CA LEU A 382 -10.67 3.34 24.36
C LEU A 382 -11.65 2.41 25.07
N PHE A 383 -12.36 1.56 24.32
CA PHE A 383 -13.36 0.65 24.86
C PHE A 383 -12.83 -0.77 25.12
N GLU A 384 -11.54 -1.04 24.94
CA GLU A 384 -10.95 -2.36 25.15
C GLU A 384 -11.21 -2.87 26.58
N GLU A 385 -10.87 -2.06 27.59
CA GLU A 385 -11.06 -2.44 29.01
C GLU A 385 -12.54 -2.52 29.41
N PRO A 386 -13.42 -1.55 29.07
CA PRO A 386 -14.86 -1.67 29.32
C PRO A 386 -15.49 -2.91 28.67
N LEU A 387 -15.15 -3.21 27.43
CA LEU A 387 -15.66 -4.39 26.71
C LEU A 387 -15.15 -5.70 27.33
N ALA A 388 -13.91 -5.75 27.79
CA ALA A 388 -13.36 -6.90 28.52
C ALA A 388 -14.10 -7.13 29.84
N LYS A 389 -14.46 -6.07 30.58
CA LYS A 389 -15.28 -6.17 31.80
C LYS A 389 -16.70 -6.67 31.48
N LEU A 390 -17.30 -6.18 30.40
CA LEU A 390 -18.64 -6.59 29.95
C LEU A 390 -18.67 -8.07 29.55
N THR A 391 -17.71 -8.54 28.73
CA THR A 391 -17.63 -9.95 28.32
C THR A 391 -17.45 -10.88 29.51
N LYS A 392 -16.66 -10.47 30.51
CA LYS A 392 -16.50 -11.22 31.77
C LYS A 392 -17.79 -11.25 32.59
N ALA A 393 -18.51 -10.11 32.70
CA ALA A 393 -19.77 -10.02 33.41
C ALA A 393 -20.85 -10.89 32.74
N LEU A 394 -20.89 -10.94 31.42
CA LEU A 394 -21.78 -11.80 30.63
C LEU A 394 -21.33 -13.27 30.56
N ARG A 395 -20.23 -13.63 31.24
CA ARG A 395 -19.66 -14.99 31.24
C ARG A 395 -19.38 -15.55 29.86
N ILE A 396 -19.04 -14.68 28.90
CA ILE A 396 -18.70 -15.09 27.53
C ILE A 396 -17.34 -15.79 27.54
N LYS A 397 -17.29 -17.00 27.01
CA LYS A 397 -16.04 -17.74 26.82
C LYS A 397 -15.26 -17.16 25.62
N THR A 398 -14.16 -16.45 25.88
CA THR A 398 -13.40 -15.69 24.88
C THR A 398 -12.21 -16.45 24.28
N ASP A 399 -11.89 -17.63 24.80
CA ASP A 399 -10.75 -18.49 24.44
C ASP A 399 -11.17 -19.69 23.55
N CYS A 400 -12.31 -19.59 22.86
CA CYS A 400 -12.83 -20.65 21.99
C CYS A 400 -12.86 -20.21 20.51
N ILE A 401 -12.78 -21.19 19.60
CA ILE A 401 -12.77 -20.98 18.14
C ILE A 401 -14.02 -20.21 17.67
N SER A 402 -15.19 -20.49 18.22
CA SER A 402 -16.41 -19.77 17.85
C SER A 402 -16.33 -18.26 18.14
N TRP A 403 -15.67 -17.87 19.24
CA TRP A 403 -15.43 -16.47 19.56
C TRP A 403 -14.39 -15.82 18.62
N GLU A 404 -13.34 -16.56 18.25
CA GLU A 404 -12.39 -16.09 17.23
C GLU A 404 -13.09 -15.84 15.89
N ILE A 405 -13.91 -16.79 15.43
CA ILE A 405 -14.68 -16.66 14.17
C ILE A 405 -15.65 -15.46 14.26
N PHE A 406 -16.36 -15.30 15.36
CA PHE A 406 -17.24 -14.13 15.57
C PHE A 406 -16.47 -12.82 15.44
N ARG A 407 -15.29 -12.72 16.06
CA ARG A 407 -14.45 -11.52 15.99
C ARG A 407 -13.92 -11.25 14.57
N MET A 408 -13.54 -12.30 13.84
CA MET A 408 -13.13 -12.20 12.43
C MET A 408 -14.30 -11.69 11.56
N LEU A 409 -15.48 -12.30 11.68
CA LEU A 409 -16.67 -11.89 10.93
C LEU A 409 -17.08 -10.45 11.24
N ARG A 410 -17.12 -10.06 12.51
CA ARG A 410 -17.38 -8.68 12.92
C ARG A 410 -16.38 -7.71 12.27
N THR A 411 -15.09 -8.02 12.34
CA THR A 411 -14.03 -7.18 11.75
C THR A 411 -14.17 -7.10 10.23
N PHE A 412 -14.48 -8.22 9.58
CA PHE A 412 -14.74 -8.27 8.14
C PHE A 412 -15.94 -7.38 7.74
N ILE A 413 -17.07 -7.46 8.46
CA ILE A 413 -18.24 -6.61 8.19
C ILE A 413 -17.92 -5.12 8.36
N LEU A 414 -17.15 -4.74 9.37
CA LEU A 414 -16.68 -3.36 9.52
C LEU A 414 -15.82 -2.93 8.32
N CYS A 415 -14.98 -3.82 7.79
CA CYS A 415 -14.23 -3.54 6.57
C CYS A 415 -15.15 -3.42 5.35
N VAL A 416 -16.18 -4.26 5.21
CA VAL A 416 -17.19 -4.18 4.13
C VAL A 416 -17.88 -2.82 4.13
N ILE A 417 -18.33 -2.34 5.29
CA ILE A 417 -18.93 -0.99 5.40
C ILE A 417 -17.91 0.07 4.95
N GLY A 418 -16.66 -0.05 5.38
CA GLY A 418 -15.58 0.82 4.91
C GLY A 418 -15.41 0.79 3.38
N ARG A 419 -15.57 -0.38 2.72
CA ARG A 419 -15.51 -0.49 1.25
C ARG A 419 -16.64 0.25 0.56
N LEU A 420 -17.86 0.23 1.10
CA LEU A 420 -18.99 1.00 0.56
C LEU A 420 -18.72 2.51 0.63
N ILE A 421 -18.10 2.98 1.72
CA ILE A 421 -17.70 4.40 1.82
C ILE A 421 -16.62 4.72 0.78
N PHE A 422 -15.64 3.85 0.62
CA PHE A 422 -14.51 4.03 -0.29
C PHE A 422 -14.95 4.10 -1.76
N MET A 423 -15.82 3.18 -2.18
CA MET A 423 -16.27 3.05 -3.58
C MET A 423 -17.40 3.99 -3.98
N GLY A 424 -17.98 4.70 -3.02
CA GLY A 424 -19.00 5.69 -3.33
C GLY A 424 -18.49 6.78 -4.28
N GLN A 425 -19.33 7.18 -5.23
CA GLN A 425 -19.06 8.29 -6.16
C GLN A 425 -19.20 9.67 -5.46
N GLY A 426 -18.96 9.71 -4.16
CA GLY A 426 -19.08 10.84 -3.24
C GLY A 426 -19.79 10.43 -1.95
N ILE A 427 -19.86 11.32 -0.99
CA ILE A 427 -20.48 11.04 0.33
C ILE A 427 -21.96 10.65 0.19
N ARG A 428 -22.71 11.27 -0.74
CA ARG A 428 -24.14 11.01 -0.93
C ARG A 428 -24.40 9.55 -1.34
N SER A 429 -23.66 9.02 -2.30
CA SER A 429 -23.79 7.62 -2.73
C SER A 429 -23.34 6.64 -1.65
N SER A 430 -22.29 6.97 -0.89
CA SER A 430 -21.85 6.15 0.26
C SER A 430 -22.94 6.05 1.33
N ILE A 431 -23.57 7.16 1.68
CA ILE A 431 -24.68 7.19 2.65
C ILE A 431 -25.89 6.42 2.08
N TRP A 432 -26.21 6.59 0.79
CA TRP A 432 -27.27 5.87 0.12
C TRP A 432 -27.09 4.36 0.23
N MET A 433 -25.93 3.83 -0.13
CA MET A 433 -25.62 2.40 -0.05
C MET A 433 -25.80 1.84 1.35
N ILE A 434 -25.24 2.52 2.36
CA ILE A 434 -25.31 2.05 3.76
C ILE A 434 -26.74 2.13 4.28
N ARG A 435 -27.45 3.23 4.02
CA ARG A 435 -28.86 3.41 4.45
C ARG A 435 -29.77 2.38 3.77
N SER A 436 -29.63 2.22 2.46
CA SER A 436 -30.43 1.26 1.70
C SER A 436 -30.14 -0.17 2.15
N MET A 437 -28.89 -0.54 2.35
CA MET A 437 -28.50 -1.86 2.87
C MET A 437 -29.21 -2.22 4.19
N VAL A 438 -29.42 -1.23 5.07
CA VAL A 438 -29.95 -1.47 6.43
C VAL A 438 -31.49 -1.34 6.47
N PHE A 439 -32.08 -0.39 5.71
CA PHE A 439 -33.46 0.02 5.89
C PHE A 439 -34.37 -0.22 4.68
N ASP A 440 -33.79 -0.52 3.50
CA ASP A 440 -34.57 -0.71 2.29
C ASP A 440 -34.59 -2.20 1.90
N HIS A 441 -35.75 -2.82 2.03
CA HIS A 441 -35.97 -4.21 1.65
C HIS A 441 -37.01 -4.32 0.52
N SER A 442 -37.22 -3.23 -0.24
CA SER A 442 -38.23 -3.14 -1.30
C SER A 442 -37.95 -4.06 -2.48
N ARG A 443 -36.70 -4.41 -2.72
CA ARG A 443 -36.27 -5.28 -3.82
C ARG A 443 -35.37 -6.42 -3.31
N VAL A 444 -35.63 -7.61 -3.85
CA VAL A 444 -34.78 -8.79 -3.64
C VAL A 444 -34.13 -9.11 -5.00
N TYR A 445 -32.83 -9.05 -5.04
CA TYR A 445 -32.04 -9.35 -6.23
C TYR A 445 -31.61 -10.82 -6.23
N ASN A 446 -31.67 -11.44 -7.39
CA ASN A 446 -30.98 -12.72 -7.58
C ASN A 446 -29.50 -12.43 -7.85
N ILE A 447 -28.68 -12.58 -6.83
CA ILE A 447 -27.25 -12.28 -6.87
C ILE A 447 -26.54 -13.06 -7.99
N VAL A 448 -26.99 -14.28 -8.29
CA VAL A 448 -26.40 -15.09 -9.37
C VAL A 448 -26.63 -14.45 -10.74
N ASP A 449 -27.81 -13.88 -10.97
CA ASP A 449 -28.14 -13.19 -12.22
C ASP A 449 -27.41 -11.85 -12.33
N GLU A 450 -27.30 -11.10 -11.21
CA GLU A 450 -26.59 -9.81 -11.17
C GLU A 450 -25.08 -9.94 -11.47
N PHE A 451 -24.45 -11.05 -11.10
CA PHE A 451 -23.06 -11.32 -11.49
C PHE A 451 -22.89 -11.55 -13.00
N SER A 452 -23.95 -11.88 -13.72
CA SER A 452 -23.92 -12.16 -15.16
C SER A 452 -22.88 -13.20 -15.58
N LEU A 453 -22.51 -14.12 -14.68
CA LEU A 453 -21.54 -15.17 -14.94
C LEU A 453 -22.21 -16.44 -15.44
N SER A 454 -21.64 -17.06 -16.45
CA SER A 454 -22.04 -18.41 -16.88
C SER A 454 -21.79 -19.47 -15.82
N GLY A 455 -22.48 -20.60 -15.87
CA GLY A 455 -22.27 -21.70 -14.92
C GLY A 455 -20.82 -22.24 -14.89
N ARG A 456 -20.08 -22.10 -16.01
CA ARG A 456 -18.64 -22.42 -16.04
C ARG A 456 -17.84 -21.39 -15.24
N GLU A 457 -18.08 -20.14 -15.42
CA GLU A 457 -17.38 -19.03 -14.73
C GLU A 457 -17.64 -19.07 -13.22
N TRP A 458 -18.88 -19.39 -12.80
CA TRP A 458 -19.18 -19.62 -11.39
C TRP A 458 -18.34 -20.74 -10.77
N ARG A 459 -18.20 -21.89 -11.46
CA ARG A 459 -17.36 -22.98 -10.99
C ARG A 459 -15.90 -22.56 -10.85
N VAL A 460 -15.37 -21.82 -11.81
CA VAL A 460 -14.00 -21.28 -11.77
C VAL A 460 -13.81 -20.31 -10.61
N LEU A 461 -14.74 -19.38 -10.40
CA LEU A 461 -14.70 -18.43 -9.31
C LEU A 461 -14.75 -19.11 -7.95
N ILE A 462 -15.69 -20.02 -7.75
CA ILE A 462 -15.82 -20.79 -6.51
C ILE A 462 -14.56 -21.60 -6.23
N PHE A 463 -14.04 -22.32 -7.24
CA PHE A 463 -12.80 -23.08 -7.09
C PHE A 463 -11.61 -22.18 -6.75
N GLY A 464 -11.46 -21.04 -7.43
CA GLY A 464 -10.41 -20.05 -7.14
C GLY A 464 -10.50 -19.49 -5.71
N CYS A 465 -11.70 -19.16 -5.24
CA CYS A 465 -11.93 -18.68 -3.88
C CYS A 465 -11.66 -19.78 -2.82
N LEU A 466 -12.04 -21.03 -3.09
CA LEU A 466 -11.74 -22.16 -2.20
C LEU A 466 -10.23 -22.44 -2.14
N LEU A 467 -9.54 -22.36 -3.28
CA LEU A 467 -8.09 -22.50 -3.34
C LEU A 467 -7.40 -21.37 -2.55
N LEU A 468 -7.85 -20.14 -2.74
CA LEU A 468 -7.35 -18.98 -1.98
C LEU A 468 -7.53 -19.17 -0.47
N LEU A 469 -8.70 -19.63 -0.06
CA LEU A 469 -9.02 -19.89 1.34
C LEU A 469 -8.15 -21.03 1.90
N ALA A 470 -8.00 -22.14 1.18
CA ALA A 470 -7.20 -23.29 1.58
C ALA A 470 -5.72 -22.91 1.77
N VAL A 471 -5.13 -22.18 0.81
CA VAL A 471 -3.76 -21.67 0.92
C VAL A 471 -3.63 -20.71 2.11
N SER A 472 -4.59 -19.81 2.29
CA SER A 472 -4.57 -18.86 3.40
C SER A 472 -4.68 -19.54 4.77
N ILE A 473 -5.51 -20.58 4.91
CA ILE A 473 -5.62 -21.40 6.13
C ILE A 473 -4.31 -22.15 6.38
N ALA A 474 -3.73 -22.77 5.35
CA ALA A 474 -2.45 -23.46 5.48
C ALA A 474 -1.34 -22.52 5.98
N GLN A 475 -1.23 -21.33 5.39
CA GLN A 475 -0.27 -20.31 5.82
C GLN A 475 -0.50 -19.85 7.26
N GLU A 476 -1.78 -19.64 7.67
CA GLU A 476 -2.12 -19.22 9.04
C GLU A 476 -1.74 -20.32 10.05
N ILE A 477 -1.99 -21.59 9.71
CA ILE A 477 -1.62 -22.75 10.56
C ILE A 477 -0.10 -22.85 10.65
N MET A 478 0.63 -22.70 9.55
CA MET A 478 2.09 -22.74 9.53
C MET A 478 2.69 -21.65 10.42
N GLU A 479 2.17 -20.41 10.31
CA GLU A 479 2.64 -19.28 11.14
C GLU A 479 2.31 -19.49 12.63
N ARG A 480 1.13 -19.97 12.97
CA ARG A 480 0.75 -20.32 14.36
C ARG A 480 1.65 -21.43 14.94
N ARG A 481 2.25 -22.28 14.10
CA ARG A 481 3.22 -23.32 14.49
C ARG A 481 4.68 -22.82 14.51
N GLY A 482 4.92 -21.52 14.32
CA GLY A 482 6.25 -20.90 14.36
C GLY A 482 7.06 -21.02 13.07
N SER A 483 6.43 -21.40 11.94
CA SER A 483 7.05 -21.36 10.61
C SER A 483 6.88 -19.97 9.98
N THR A 484 7.62 -19.70 8.90
CA THR A 484 7.50 -18.47 8.10
C THR A 484 6.11 -18.25 7.48
N GLY A 485 5.29 -19.33 7.37
CA GLY A 485 4.01 -19.28 6.66
C GLY A 485 4.14 -19.25 5.13
N ASP A 486 5.34 -19.36 4.57
CA ASP A 486 5.57 -19.39 3.13
C ASP A 486 5.43 -20.84 2.59
N VAL A 487 4.30 -21.10 1.91
CA VAL A 487 4.03 -22.40 1.26
C VAL A 487 5.11 -22.76 0.22
N ARG A 488 5.79 -21.75 -0.37
CA ARG A 488 6.85 -21.97 -1.36
C ARG A 488 8.09 -22.64 -0.73
N GLU A 489 8.36 -22.42 0.55
CA GLU A 489 9.44 -23.13 1.25
C GLU A 489 9.15 -24.62 1.38
N TRP A 490 7.88 -25.00 1.62
CA TRP A 490 7.47 -26.38 1.60
C TRP A 490 7.58 -26.97 0.18
N LEU A 491 7.11 -26.23 -0.83
CA LEU A 491 7.18 -26.65 -2.24
C LEU A 491 8.64 -26.82 -2.71
N ALA A 492 9.54 -25.92 -2.30
CA ALA A 492 10.96 -25.98 -2.64
C ALA A 492 11.66 -27.27 -2.17
N LYS A 493 11.17 -27.88 -1.08
CA LYS A 493 11.69 -29.14 -0.53
C LYS A 493 11.18 -30.39 -1.25
N GLN A 494 10.23 -30.25 -2.20
CA GLN A 494 9.64 -31.38 -2.91
C GLN A 494 10.52 -31.87 -4.06
N ASN A 495 10.19 -33.06 -4.58
CA ASN A 495 10.83 -33.64 -5.74
C ASN A 495 10.71 -32.72 -6.98
N ILE A 496 11.72 -32.71 -7.84
CA ILE A 496 11.77 -31.86 -9.04
C ILE A 496 10.58 -32.10 -9.97
N VAL A 497 10.12 -33.32 -10.14
CA VAL A 497 8.96 -33.65 -10.99
C VAL A 497 7.70 -32.99 -10.42
N PHE A 498 7.50 -33.10 -9.10
CA PHE A 498 6.36 -32.46 -8.44
C PHE A 498 6.38 -30.94 -8.58
N LYS A 499 7.54 -30.29 -8.44
CA LYS A 499 7.73 -28.86 -8.66
C LYS A 499 7.29 -28.42 -10.05
N TRP A 500 7.71 -29.17 -11.08
CA TRP A 500 7.32 -28.91 -12.47
C TRP A 500 5.84 -29.18 -12.74
N LEU A 501 5.26 -30.22 -12.15
CA LEU A 501 3.82 -30.49 -12.26
C LEU A 501 2.98 -29.36 -11.66
N VAL A 502 3.36 -28.85 -10.50
CA VAL A 502 2.67 -27.70 -9.87
C VAL A 502 2.78 -26.45 -10.74
N MET A 503 3.96 -26.19 -11.31
CA MET A 503 4.16 -25.06 -12.23
C MET A 503 3.32 -25.21 -13.50
N ALA A 504 3.34 -26.36 -14.14
CA ALA A 504 2.57 -26.64 -15.35
C ALA A 504 1.05 -26.56 -15.08
N ALA A 505 0.59 -27.10 -13.94
CA ALA A 505 -0.81 -26.99 -13.53
C ALA A 505 -1.23 -25.54 -13.26
N GLY A 506 -0.38 -24.75 -12.62
CA GLY A 506 -0.62 -23.31 -12.40
C GLY A 506 -0.71 -22.54 -13.71
N LEU A 507 0.22 -22.75 -14.63
CA LEU A 507 0.20 -22.13 -15.97
C LEU A 507 -1.05 -22.54 -16.76
N ALA A 508 -1.39 -23.83 -16.79
CA ALA A 508 -2.58 -24.32 -17.46
C ALA A 508 -3.87 -23.73 -16.84
N PHE A 509 -3.93 -23.66 -15.51
CA PHE A 509 -5.07 -23.08 -14.81
C PHE A 509 -5.25 -21.58 -15.16
N ILE A 510 -4.17 -20.82 -15.19
CA ILE A 510 -4.18 -19.41 -15.61
C ILE A 510 -4.62 -19.32 -17.08
N ALA A 511 -3.99 -20.07 -17.99
CA ALA A 511 -4.28 -20.01 -19.43
C ALA A 511 -5.74 -20.37 -19.78
N ILE A 512 -6.32 -21.36 -19.09
CA ILE A 512 -7.67 -21.87 -19.37
C ILE A 512 -8.75 -21.06 -18.64
N CYS A 513 -8.44 -20.62 -17.41
CA CYS A 513 -9.42 -20.01 -16.50
C CYS A 513 -9.23 -18.52 -16.31
N GLY A 514 -8.20 -17.89 -16.84
CA GLY A 514 -8.00 -16.46 -16.77
C GLY A 514 -9.04 -15.67 -17.56
N VAL A 515 -9.31 -14.43 -17.16
CA VAL A 515 -10.12 -13.47 -17.91
C VAL A 515 -9.19 -12.62 -18.76
N TYR A 516 -9.35 -12.69 -20.08
CA TYR A 516 -8.52 -12.01 -21.07
C TYR A 516 -9.37 -11.11 -21.96
N GLY A 517 -8.83 -10.00 -22.46
CA GLY A 517 -9.47 -9.13 -23.45
C GLY A 517 -9.39 -7.64 -23.10
N SER A 518 -9.68 -6.78 -24.07
CA SER A 518 -9.57 -5.32 -23.99
C SER A 518 -10.58 -4.63 -23.05
N GLY A 519 -11.55 -5.36 -22.50
CA GLY A 519 -12.51 -4.85 -21.52
C GLY A 519 -12.32 -5.43 -20.11
N ALA A 520 -11.49 -6.46 -19.97
CA ALA A 520 -11.25 -7.12 -18.70
C ALA A 520 -9.94 -6.60 -18.10
N GLY A 521 -10.04 -5.76 -17.07
CA GLY A 521 -9.01 -5.57 -16.04
C GLY A 521 -7.55 -5.43 -16.45
N ALA A 522 -7.24 -4.84 -17.62
CA ALA A 522 -5.85 -4.63 -18.05
C ALA A 522 -5.05 -3.71 -17.09
N SER A 523 -5.74 -2.97 -16.22
CA SER A 523 -5.15 -2.15 -15.16
C SER A 523 -5.51 -2.69 -13.78
N PHE A 524 -4.64 -2.48 -12.81
CA PHE A 524 -4.98 -2.76 -11.42
C PHE A 524 -5.86 -1.64 -10.85
N ILE A 525 -6.73 -1.99 -9.89
CA ILE A 525 -7.59 -1.01 -9.23
C ILE A 525 -6.75 0.15 -8.64
N TYR A 526 -5.56 -0.14 -8.15
CA TYR A 526 -4.63 0.88 -7.61
C TYR A 526 -3.98 1.80 -8.66
N GLU A 527 -4.01 1.48 -9.94
CA GLU A 527 -3.59 2.39 -11.02
C GLU A 527 -4.60 3.52 -11.26
N GLN A 528 -5.82 3.35 -10.76
CA GLN A 528 -6.91 4.30 -10.95
C GLN A 528 -6.96 5.40 -9.85
N PHE A 529 -6.12 5.31 -8.82
CA PHE A 529 -6.07 6.25 -7.68
C PHE A 529 -4.89 7.24 -7.74
#